data_0c1dae6f0752e9c7afcb86ccd08b337e
#
_entry.id   0c1dae6f0752e9c7afcb86ccd08b337e
#
_cell.length_a   1.000
_cell.length_b   1.000
_cell.length_c   1.000
_cell.angle_alpha   90.00
_cell.angle_beta   90.00
_cell.angle_gamma   90.00
#
_symmetry.space_group_name_H-M   'P 1'
#
loop_
_entity.id
_entity.type
_entity.pdbx_description
1 polymer ?
#
loop_
_entity_poly.entity_id
_entity_poly.type
_entity_poly.pdbx_seq_one_letter_code
_entity_poly.pdbx_strand_id
1 'polypeptide(L)'
;MSLMDELNSTPITKEWLLKNGWISCRDYSGDPIDGWYSINLDAMEPHRGFDRHVKICVGYKPGAGILNLWNKYSTITTVEELDFTISQLCKKEGIKYLKPKWTD
;
A
#
# COMPACT_ATOMS: atom_id res chain seq x y z
N MET A 1 16.99 -18.47 8.11
CA MET A 1 16.55 -17.53 7.10
C MET A 1 17.64 -17.36 6.05
N SER A 2 17.29 -17.41 4.79
CA SER A 2 18.28 -17.28 3.72
C SER A 2 18.59 -15.81 3.45
N LEU A 3 19.74 -15.56 2.80
CA LEU A 3 20.11 -14.22 2.37
C LEU A 3 19.07 -13.63 1.39
N MET A 4 18.47 -14.50 0.59
CA MET A 4 17.45 -14.08 -0.37
C MET A 4 16.23 -13.51 0.35
N ASP A 5 15.80 -14.11 1.45
CA ASP A 5 14.68 -13.60 2.22
C ASP A 5 14.99 -12.23 2.82
N GLU A 6 16.21 -12.04 3.31
CA GLU A 6 16.63 -10.76 3.86
C GLU A 6 16.69 -9.68 2.78
N LEU A 7 17.19 -10.00 1.58
CA LEU A 7 17.29 -9.06 0.48
C LEU A 7 15.93 -8.68 -0.07
N ASN A 8 14.94 -9.56 0.06
CA ASN A 8 13.59 -9.32 -0.44
C ASN A 8 12.65 -8.69 0.61
N SER A 9 13.12 -8.52 1.84
CA SER A 9 12.32 -7.96 2.92
C SER A 9 12.66 -6.49 3.11
N THR A 10 11.99 -5.63 2.36
CA THR A 10 12.17 -4.19 2.45
C THR A 10 11.25 -3.64 3.54
N PRO A 11 11.80 -3.06 4.61
CA PRO A 11 10.96 -2.49 5.66
C PRO A 11 10.21 -1.26 5.16
N ILE A 12 8.98 -1.10 5.62
CA ILE A 12 8.18 0.07 5.29
C ILE A 12 8.51 1.19 6.26
N THR A 13 8.89 2.34 5.72
CA THR A 13 9.16 3.54 6.47
C THR A 13 8.40 4.71 5.86
N LYS A 14 8.33 5.82 6.58
CA LYS A 14 7.73 7.05 6.03
C LYS A 14 8.46 7.48 4.76
N GLU A 15 9.78 7.40 4.78
CA GLU A 15 10.61 7.77 3.63
C GLU A 15 10.30 6.88 2.42
N TRP A 16 10.15 5.57 2.65
CA TRP A 16 9.80 4.64 1.59
C TRP A 16 8.43 4.98 0.99
N LEU A 17 7.45 5.27 1.83
CA LEU A 17 6.10 5.63 1.37
C LEU A 17 6.17 6.87 0.47
N LEU A 18 6.79 7.94 0.94
CA LEU A 18 6.88 9.19 0.18
C LEU A 18 7.67 9.02 -1.11
N LYS A 19 8.74 8.24 -1.07
CA LYS A 19 9.57 7.96 -2.24
C LYS A 19 8.79 7.21 -3.32
N ASN A 20 7.85 6.37 -2.92
CA ASN A 20 7.10 5.52 -3.84
C ASN A 20 5.72 6.07 -4.21
N GLY A 21 5.50 7.36 -4.01
CA GLY A 21 4.33 8.03 -4.52
C GLY A 21 3.15 8.07 -3.56
N TRP A 22 3.32 7.58 -2.34
CA TRP A 22 2.29 7.74 -1.32
C TRP A 22 2.25 9.18 -0.85
N ILE A 23 1.05 9.71 -0.64
CA ILE A 23 0.85 11.09 -0.19
C ILE A 23 0.09 11.08 1.13
N SER A 24 0.30 12.13 1.93
CA SER A 24 -0.44 12.28 3.19
C SER A 24 -1.91 12.49 2.92
N CYS A 25 -2.77 11.78 3.64
CA CYS A 25 -4.19 12.05 3.63
C CYS A 25 -4.45 13.41 4.27
N ARG A 26 -5.51 14.09 3.85
CA ARG A 26 -5.84 15.42 4.35
C ARG A 26 -7.22 15.44 5.00
N ASP A 27 -7.37 16.28 6.00
CA ASP A 27 -8.65 16.48 6.67
C ASP A 27 -9.52 17.48 5.87
N TYR A 28 -10.67 17.84 6.42
CA TYR A 28 -11.59 18.76 5.75
C TYR A 28 -11.01 20.15 5.55
N SER A 29 -10.04 20.55 6.38
CA SER A 29 -9.37 21.84 6.25
C SER A 29 -8.23 21.81 5.25
N GLY A 30 -7.90 20.64 4.70
CA GLY A 30 -6.79 20.48 3.79
C GLY A 30 -5.46 20.25 4.47
N ASP A 31 -5.44 20.09 5.79
CA ASP A 31 -4.22 19.82 6.54
C ASP A 31 -3.89 18.33 6.53
N PRO A 32 -2.59 17.97 6.44
CA PRO A 32 -2.21 16.57 6.43
C PRO A 32 -2.54 15.89 7.76
N ILE A 33 -3.08 14.67 7.66
CA ILE A 33 -3.36 13.84 8.83
C ILE A 33 -2.13 13.00 9.11
N ASP A 34 -1.53 13.19 10.28
CA ASP A 34 -0.31 12.49 10.65
C ASP A 34 -0.55 10.98 10.70
N GLY A 35 0.37 10.25 10.08
CA GLY A 35 0.33 8.79 10.06
C GLY A 35 -0.61 8.17 9.04
N TRP A 36 -1.31 8.96 8.23
CA TRP A 36 -2.20 8.43 7.20
C TRP A 36 -1.72 8.80 5.80
N TYR A 37 -1.62 7.79 4.95
CA TYR A 37 -1.11 7.94 3.59
C TYR A 37 -2.01 7.23 2.60
N SER A 38 -2.00 7.70 1.36
CA SER A 38 -2.77 7.08 0.30
C SER A 38 -2.01 7.09 -1.01
N ILE A 39 -2.38 6.18 -1.89
CA ILE A 39 -1.84 6.10 -3.25
C ILE A 39 -2.95 5.64 -4.19
N ASN A 40 -2.91 6.13 -5.42
CA ASN A 40 -3.77 5.61 -6.48
C ASN A 40 -2.97 4.60 -7.28
N LEU A 41 -3.43 3.37 -7.32
CA LEU A 41 -2.76 2.29 -8.03
C LEU A 41 -3.55 1.91 -9.27
N ASP A 42 -2.84 1.52 -10.31
CA ASP A 42 -3.46 0.99 -11.51
C ASP A 42 -4.07 -0.38 -11.21
N ALA A 43 -5.26 -0.59 -11.71
CA ALA A 43 -5.96 -1.86 -11.56
C ALA A 43 -6.83 -2.10 -12.79
N MET A 44 -7.19 -3.34 -13.02
CA MET A 44 -8.02 -3.72 -14.14
C MET A 44 -9.29 -4.39 -13.66
N GLU A 45 -10.44 -3.93 -14.15
CA GLU A 45 -11.71 -4.58 -13.89
C GLU A 45 -11.92 -5.69 -14.92
N PRO A 46 -11.98 -6.97 -14.49
CA PRO A 46 -12.05 -8.09 -15.43
C PRO A 46 -13.26 -8.05 -16.38
N HIS A 47 -14.39 -7.54 -15.89
CA HIS A 47 -15.64 -7.56 -16.67
C HIS A 47 -15.74 -6.42 -17.68
N ARG A 48 -14.92 -5.40 -17.56
CA ARG A 48 -15.00 -4.22 -18.43
C ARG A 48 -13.80 -4.07 -19.34
N GLY A 49 -12.70 -4.74 -19.01
CA GLY A 49 -11.51 -4.78 -19.85
C GLY A 49 -10.74 -3.48 -19.96
N PHE A 50 -10.97 -2.52 -19.04
CA PHE A 50 -10.22 -1.27 -19.03
C PHE A 50 -9.63 -1.01 -17.66
N ASP A 51 -8.56 -0.23 -17.65
CA ASP A 51 -7.85 0.14 -16.43
C ASP A 51 -8.64 1.13 -15.60
N ARG A 52 -8.53 1.01 -14.30
CA ARG A 52 -9.03 2.01 -13.38
C ARG A 52 -8.04 2.18 -12.23
N HIS A 53 -8.14 3.30 -11.55
CA HIS A 53 -7.32 3.56 -10.38
C HIS A 53 -8.05 3.12 -9.12
N VAL A 54 -7.33 2.42 -8.26
CA VAL A 54 -7.84 2.01 -6.94
C VAL A 54 -7.06 2.81 -5.91
N LYS A 55 -7.79 3.56 -5.08
CA LYS A 55 -7.18 4.34 -4.01
C LYS A 55 -7.00 3.46 -2.79
N ILE A 56 -5.77 3.32 -2.33
CA ILE A 56 -5.42 2.56 -1.13
C ILE A 56 -5.00 3.54 -0.04
N CYS A 57 -5.65 3.44 1.11
CA CYS A 57 -5.31 4.25 2.30
C CYS A 57 -4.70 3.36 3.35
N VAL A 58 -3.63 3.83 4.00
CA VAL A 58 -2.95 3.09 5.05
C VAL A 58 -2.74 3.98 6.27
N GLY A 59 -2.86 3.38 7.44
CA GLY A 59 -2.45 4.00 8.69
C GLY A 59 -1.09 3.44 9.09
N TYR A 60 -0.09 4.31 9.16
CA TYR A 60 1.29 3.94 9.44
C TYR A 60 1.75 4.51 10.77
N LYS A 61 2.44 3.69 11.56
CA LYS A 61 3.03 4.11 12.82
C LYS A 61 4.52 3.79 12.83
N PRO A 62 5.41 4.77 13.07
CA PRO A 62 6.85 4.52 13.14
C PRO A 62 7.17 3.42 14.17
N GLY A 63 8.01 2.48 13.78
CA GLY A 63 8.39 1.35 14.63
C GLY A 63 7.40 0.19 14.64
N ALA A 64 6.18 0.39 14.15
CA ALA A 64 5.15 -0.67 14.13
C ALA A 64 4.71 -1.05 12.73
N GLY A 65 4.95 -0.19 11.72
CA GLY A 65 4.56 -0.45 10.35
C GLY A 65 3.13 0.01 10.04
N ILE A 66 2.50 -0.63 9.08
CA ILE A 66 1.13 -0.32 8.69
C ILE A 66 0.18 -1.10 9.59
N LEU A 67 -0.66 -0.39 10.33
CA LEU A 67 -1.63 -0.98 11.25
C LEU A 67 -3.04 -0.98 10.69
N ASN A 68 -3.27 -0.25 9.61
CA ASN A 68 -4.55 -0.19 8.93
C ASN A 68 -4.33 -0.18 7.44
N LEU A 69 -5.06 -1.01 6.73
CA LEU A 69 -5.01 -1.04 5.28
C LEU A 69 -6.45 -1.09 4.78
N TRP A 70 -6.88 -0.04 4.04
CA TRP A 70 -8.18 0.02 3.41
C TRP A 70 -9.32 -0.27 4.40
N ASN A 71 -9.23 0.36 5.59
CA ASN A 71 -10.18 0.21 6.70
C ASN A 71 -10.18 -1.15 7.38
N LYS A 72 -9.15 -1.95 7.16
CA LYS A 72 -9.00 -3.24 7.82
C LYS A 72 -7.78 -3.24 8.72
N TYR A 73 -7.92 -3.84 9.88
CA TYR A 73 -6.80 -4.02 10.80
C TYR A 73 -5.76 -4.93 10.17
N SER A 74 -4.52 -4.50 10.20
CA SER A 74 -3.40 -5.24 9.62
C SER A 74 -2.15 -4.98 10.45
N THR A 75 -1.17 -5.87 10.33
CA THR A 75 0.16 -5.63 10.84
C THR A 75 1.11 -5.93 9.70
N ILE A 76 1.54 -4.88 9.00
CA ILE A 76 2.35 -5.01 7.80
C ILE A 76 3.62 -4.21 8.02
N THR A 77 4.76 -4.89 7.99
CA THR A 77 6.05 -4.28 8.26
C THR A 77 6.98 -4.25 7.06
N THR A 78 6.69 -5.05 6.02
CA THR A 78 7.52 -5.11 4.82
C THR A 78 6.72 -4.82 3.57
N VAL A 79 7.43 -4.41 2.52
CA VAL A 79 6.83 -4.12 1.22
C VAL A 79 6.20 -5.38 0.62
N GLU A 80 6.83 -6.53 0.80
CA GLU A 80 6.34 -7.80 0.30
C GLU A 80 5.00 -8.16 0.93
N GLU A 81 4.86 -7.95 2.24
CA GLU A 81 3.58 -8.15 2.94
C GLU A 81 2.52 -7.18 2.44
N LEU A 82 2.92 -5.93 2.18
CA LEU A 82 2.01 -4.91 1.66
C LEU A 82 1.47 -5.32 0.28
N ASP A 83 2.35 -5.69 -0.64
CA ASP A 83 1.95 -6.13 -1.97
C ASP A 83 1.03 -7.35 -1.91
N PHE A 84 1.38 -8.33 -1.10
CA PHE A 84 0.57 -9.53 -0.94
C PHE A 84 -0.82 -9.17 -0.43
N THR A 85 -0.90 -8.32 0.58
CA THR A 85 -2.18 -7.94 1.19
C THR A 85 -3.05 -7.16 0.21
N ILE A 86 -2.48 -6.20 -0.52
CA ILE A 86 -3.21 -5.45 -1.54
C ILE A 86 -3.73 -6.41 -2.63
N SER A 87 -2.89 -7.34 -3.06
CA SER A 87 -3.25 -8.34 -4.06
C SER A 87 -4.45 -9.18 -3.61
N GLN A 88 -4.45 -9.62 -2.35
CA GLN A 88 -5.56 -10.41 -1.82
C GLN A 88 -6.86 -9.61 -1.73
N LEU A 89 -6.77 -8.34 -1.32
CA LEU A 89 -7.94 -7.48 -1.24
C LEU A 89 -8.53 -7.21 -2.62
N CYS A 90 -7.69 -6.94 -3.60
CA CYS A 90 -8.13 -6.74 -4.98
C CYS A 90 -8.80 -8.00 -5.54
N LYS A 91 -8.22 -9.16 -5.27
CA LYS A 91 -8.78 -10.44 -5.70
C LYS A 91 -10.16 -10.66 -5.11
N LYS A 92 -10.34 -10.33 -3.84
CA LYS A 92 -11.62 -10.45 -3.15
C LYS A 92 -12.69 -9.56 -3.80
N GLU A 93 -12.29 -8.38 -4.29
CA GLU A 93 -13.20 -7.45 -4.94
C GLU A 93 -13.35 -7.71 -6.44
N GLY A 94 -12.73 -8.77 -6.96
CA GLY A 94 -12.79 -9.07 -8.39
C GLY A 94 -11.97 -8.13 -9.26
N ILE A 95 -10.95 -7.52 -8.71
CA ILE A 95 -10.10 -6.54 -9.40
C ILE A 95 -8.73 -7.16 -9.62
N LYS A 96 -8.21 -7.04 -10.84
CA LYS A 96 -6.84 -7.47 -11.13
C LYS A 96 -5.87 -6.38 -10.69
N TYR A 97 -5.00 -6.70 -9.73
CA TYR A 97 -3.99 -5.77 -9.24
C TYR A 97 -2.80 -5.72 -10.19
N LEU A 98 -2.48 -4.52 -10.66
CA LEU A 98 -1.30 -4.28 -11.49
C LEU A 98 -0.20 -3.77 -10.57
N LYS A 99 0.68 -4.68 -10.16
CA LYS A 99 1.70 -4.40 -9.17
C LYS A 99 2.64 -3.30 -9.63
N PRO A 100 2.80 -2.20 -8.87
CA PRO A 100 3.76 -1.17 -9.21
C PRO A 100 5.18 -1.64 -9.01
N LYS A 101 6.11 -0.94 -9.63
CA LYS A 101 7.53 -1.18 -9.41
C LYS A 101 8.00 -0.28 -8.28
N TRP A 102 7.98 -0.82 -7.08
CA TRP A 102 8.47 -0.08 -5.92
C TRP A 102 9.98 0.07 -5.99
N THR A 103 10.48 1.20 -5.50
CA THR A 103 11.92 1.44 -5.34
C THR A 103 12.27 1.48 -3.85
N ASP A 104 13.43 0.98 -3.53
CA ASP A 104 13.92 0.96 -2.14
C ASP A 104 14.49 2.29 -1.69
#